data_adca41dc68b5c8753bc3fa243a9e36d7
#
_entry.id   adca41dc68b5c8753bc3fa243a9e36d7
#
_cell.length_a   1.000
_cell.length_b   1.000
_cell.length_c   1.000
_cell.angle_alpha   90.00
_cell.angle_beta   90.00
_cell.angle_gamma   90.00
#
_symmetry.space_group_name_H-M   'P 1'
#
loop_
_entity.id
_entity.type
_entity.pdbx_description
1 polymer ?
#
loop_
_entity_poly.entity_id
_entity_poly.type
_entity_poly.pdbx_seq_one_letter_code
_entity_poly.pdbx_strand_id
1 'polypeptide(L)'
;MMNRLKQLLIFVLLAISSCVSIAQSCYHTSIVTPSPFMGNNDEIFKTADGRLWQVKYEYSYLYEYYPQVDICNDQKLIIKGKALNITLMGGKKSPSSAGQSNTVYPVKVVFKKSGCRDYFLADGDSGGIYLLEWYGGYDPREGESIVGEINGYGFKDVFYPDSGSSGQVYVDDYMLSRSSAVEKLRAKCR
;
A
#
# COMPACT_ATOMS: atom_id res chain seq x y z
N MET A 1 65.76 8.05 -5.14
CA MET A 1 64.64 8.53 -6.00
C MET A 1 63.41 7.60 -5.97
N MET A 2 63.55 6.32 -5.77
CA MET A 2 62.48 5.30 -5.86
C MET A 2 61.41 5.38 -4.75
N ASN A 3 61.74 5.84 -3.55
CA ASN A 3 60.80 5.91 -2.40
C ASN A 3 59.78 7.07 -2.51
N ARG A 4 60.14 8.17 -3.16
CA ARG A 4 59.20 9.30 -3.32
C ARG A 4 58.13 9.02 -4.37
N LEU A 5 58.47 8.24 -5.38
CA LEU A 5 57.53 7.85 -6.43
C LEU A 5 56.46 6.87 -5.89
N LYS A 6 56.86 5.94 -5.02
CA LYS A 6 55.92 5.02 -4.34
C LYS A 6 54.96 5.74 -3.39
N GLN A 7 55.43 6.75 -2.65
CA GLN A 7 54.58 7.55 -1.78
C GLN A 7 53.57 8.40 -2.57
N LEU A 8 53.93 8.94 -3.71
CA LEU A 8 53.02 9.68 -4.59
C LEU A 8 51.95 8.78 -5.16
N LEU A 9 52.27 7.55 -5.54
CA LEU A 9 51.29 6.57 -6.07
C LEU A 9 50.27 6.13 -5.02
N ILE A 10 50.67 6.00 -3.76
CA ILE A 10 49.78 5.65 -2.64
C ILE A 10 48.82 6.82 -2.33
N PHE A 11 49.27 8.07 -2.42
CA PHE A 11 48.40 9.23 -2.22
C PHE A 11 47.39 9.44 -3.33
N VAL A 12 47.72 9.11 -4.58
CA VAL A 12 46.78 9.18 -5.72
C VAL A 12 45.74 8.08 -5.65
N LEU A 13 46.08 6.89 -5.16
CA LEU A 13 45.12 5.81 -4.98
C LEU A 13 44.08 6.04 -3.85
N LEU A 14 44.46 6.79 -2.82
CA LEU A 14 43.55 7.17 -1.71
C LEU A 14 42.57 8.30 -2.07
N ALA A 15 42.83 9.08 -3.10
CA ALA A 15 42.00 10.20 -3.52
C ALA A 15 40.81 9.77 -4.41
N ILE A 16 40.72 8.50 -4.84
CA ILE A 16 39.68 8.00 -5.76
C ILE A 16 38.55 7.26 -5.01
N SER A 17 38.52 7.32 -3.68
CA SER A 17 37.33 6.93 -2.93
C SER A 17 36.23 7.98 -3.09
N SER A 18 35.79 8.17 -4.33
CA SER A 18 34.56 8.92 -4.62
C SER A 18 33.41 8.20 -3.96
N CYS A 19 32.93 8.73 -2.84
CA CYS A 19 31.62 8.36 -2.31
C CYS A 19 30.60 8.50 -3.44
N VAL A 20 30.17 7.41 -4.01
CA VAL A 20 28.98 7.38 -4.87
C VAL A 20 27.82 7.69 -3.95
N SER A 21 27.51 8.98 -3.77
CA SER A 21 26.26 9.40 -3.17
C SER A 21 25.16 8.94 -4.11
N ILE A 22 24.48 7.84 -3.77
CA ILE A 22 23.25 7.46 -4.43
C ILE A 22 22.28 8.59 -4.14
N ALA A 23 22.07 9.47 -5.10
CA ALA A 23 21.10 10.56 -4.98
C ALA A 23 19.73 9.90 -4.82
N GLN A 24 19.16 10.02 -3.63
CA GLN A 24 17.82 9.56 -3.32
C GLN A 24 16.84 10.37 -4.18
N SER A 25 16.20 9.74 -5.15
CA SER A 25 15.25 10.39 -6.02
C SER A 25 13.89 10.42 -5.33
N CYS A 26 13.38 11.60 -5.07
CA CYS A 26 12.04 11.83 -4.54
C CYS A 26 11.23 12.68 -5.53
N TYR A 27 9.91 12.51 -5.56
CA TYR A 27 9.02 13.39 -6.30
C TYR A 27 8.01 14.04 -5.35
N HIS A 28 7.67 15.28 -5.65
CA HIS A 28 6.74 16.08 -4.87
C HIS A 28 5.29 15.83 -5.29
N THR A 29 4.39 15.64 -4.31
CA THR A 29 2.96 15.42 -4.53
C THR A 29 2.15 15.84 -3.30
N SER A 30 0.83 15.67 -3.33
CA SER A 30 -0.04 15.86 -2.17
C SER A 30 -0.83 14.60 -1.86
N ILE A 31 -1.15 14.41 -0.58
CA ILE A 31 -2.13 13.41 -0.16
C ILE A 31 -3.53 14.01 -0.34
N VAL A 32 -4.38 13.30 -1.09
CA VAL A 32 -5.76 13.75 -1.36
C VAL A 32 -6.80 13.04 -0.51
N THR A 33 -6.46 11.86 0.02
CA THR A 33 -7.32 11.09 0.93
C THR A 33 -6.47 10.07 1.69
N PRO A 34 -6.78 9.77 2.98
CA PRO A 34 -7.79 10.41 3.81
C PRO A 34 -7.42 11.86 4.18
N SER A 35 -8.42 12.61 4.63
CA SER A 35 -8.19 13.93 5.18
C SER A 35 -9.01 14.10 6.47
N PRO A 36 -8.36 14.23 7.65
CA PRO A 36 -6.91 14.37 7.82
C PRO A 36 -6.12 13.07 7.62
N PHE A 37 -4.87 13.19 7.15
CA PHE A 37 -3.88 12.12 7.13
C PHE A 37 -3.21 12.02 8.50
N MET A 38 -3.19 10.82 9.07
CA MET A 38 -2.69 10.59 10.41
C MET A 38 -1.25 10.08 10.45
N GLY A 39 -0.79 9.41 9.41
CA GLY A 39 0.53 8.79 9.34
C GLY A 39 0.70 7.59 10.28
N ASN A 40 -0.38 6.86 10.54
CA ASN A 40 -0.37 5.70 11.41
C ASN A 40 -0.14 4.41 10.63
N ASN A 41 0.31 3.38 11.34
CA ASN A 41 0.53 2.07 10.74
C ASN A 41 -0.73 1.56 10.03
N ASP A 42 -0.49 0.98 8.85
CA ASP A 42 -1.50 0.46 7.93
C ASP A 42 -2.49 1.47 7.36
N GLU A 43 -2.35 2.76 7.66
CA GLU A 43 -3.16 3.80 7.02
C GLU A 43 -2.89 3.82 5.52
N ILE A 44 -3.96 3.66 4.74
CA ILE A 44 -3.91 3.72 3.28
C ILE A 44 -4.25 5.14 2.83
N PHE A 45 -3.42 5.68 1.93
CA PHE A 45 -3.62 7.03 1.41
C PHE A 45 -3.44 7.08 -0.10
N LYS A 46 -4.10 8.05 -0.73
CA LYS A 46 -4.01 8.31 -2.16
C LYS A 46 -3.29 9.63 -2.40
N THR A 47 -2.36 9.61 -3.32
CA THR A 47 -1.66 10.82 -3.80
C THR A 47 -2.35 11.44 -5.02
N ALA A 48 -2.07 12.71 -5.31
CA ALA A 48 -2.69 13.45 -6.40
C ALA A 48 -2.46 12.81 -7.79
N ASP A 49 -1.39 12.05 -7.96
CA ASP A 49 -1.09 11.27 -9.17
C ASP A 49 -1.91 9.96 -9.26
N GLY A 50 -2.81 9.71 -8.28
CA GLY A 50 -3.72 8.59 -8.26
C GLY A 50 -3.15 7.29 -7.69
N ARG A 51 -1.91 7.29 -7.22
CA ARG A 51 -1.29 6.12 -6.59
C ARG A 51 -1.83 5.92 -5.19
N LEU A 52 -1.93 4.64 -4.80
CA LEU A 52 -2.31 4.23 -3.45
C LEU A 52 -1.08 3.72 -2.72
N TRP A 53 -0.93 4.20 -1.50
CA TRP A 53 0.18 3.88 -0.62
C TRP A 53 -0.33 3.45 0.74
N GLN A 54 0.45 2.68 1.46
CA GLN A 54 0.17 2.29 2.84
C GLN A 54 1.35 2.65 3.72
N VAL A 55 1.08 3.25 4.88
CA VAL A 55 2.07 3.52 5.93
C VAL A 55 2.43 2.22 6.63
N LYS A 56 3.72 1.99 6.90
CA LYS A 56 4.21 0.78 7.55
C LYS A 56 5.06 1.11 8.78
N TYR A 57 4.80 0.39 9.87
CA TYR A 57 5.59 0.43 11.10
C TYR A 57 5.70 1.81 11.75
N GLU A 58 4.65 2.63 11.65
CA GLU A 58 4.64 4.00 12.15
C GLU A 58 3.46 4.26 13.08
N TYR A 59 3.68 5.16 14.08
CA TYR A 59 2.65 5.60 15.02
C TYR A 59 2.82 7.10 15.28
N SER A 60 2.56 7.90 14.25
CA SER A 60 3.01 9.29 14.22
C SER A 60 1.98 10.33 14.61
N TYR A 61 0.68 10.07 14.46
CA TYR A 61 -0.43 10.99 14.76
C TYR A 61 -0.20 12.40 14.23
N LEU A 62 0.03 12.53 12.90
CA LEU A 62 0.38 13.82 12.28
C LEU A 62 -0.81 14.78 12.21
N TYR A 63 -2.01 14.28 11.92
CA TYR A 63 -3.26 15.04 11.81
C TYR A 63 -3.19 16.18 10.77
N GLU A 64 -2.87 15.84 9.51
CA GLU A 64 -2.61 16.81 8.45
C GLU A 64 -3.70 16.81 7.38
N TYR A 65 -4.18 17.99 7.01
CA TYR A 65 -5.18 18.15 5.95
C TYR A 65 -4.50 18.38 4.61
N TYR A 66 -4.72 17.48 3.63
CA TYR A 66 -4.16 17.57 2.26
C TYR A 66 -2.67 17.93 2.22
N PRO A 67 -1.81 17.23 2.98
CA PRO A 67 -0.42 17.63 3.11
C PRO A 67 0.34 17.49 1.81
N GLN A 68 1.30 18.41 1.60
CA GLN A 68 2.34 18.27 0.59
C GLN A 68 3.41 17.32 1.13
N VAL A 69 3.85 16.39 0.29
CA VAL A 69 4.78 15.33 0.66
C VAL A 69 5.76 15.03 -0.46
N ASP A 70 6.91 14.49 -0.10
CA ASP A 70 7.86 13.92 -1.05
C ASP A 70 7.85 12.40 -0.93
N ILE A 71 7.64 11.71 -2.05
CA ILE A 71 7.69 10.26 -2.14
C ILE A 71 9.03 9.87 -2.75
N CYS A 72 9.80 9.06 -2.02
CA CYS A 72 11.15 8.66 -2.40
C CYS A 72 11.20 7.19 -2.88
N ASN A 73 12.17 6.88 -3.76
CA ASN A 73 12.30 5.56 -4.38
C ASN A 73 12.60 4.43 -3.37
N ASP A 74 13.10 4.77 -2.18
CA ASP A 74 13.34 3.85 -1.07
C ASP A 74 12.10 3.58 -0.20
N GLN A 75 10.90 3.83 -0.74
CA GLN A 75 9.63 3.65 -0.03
C GLN A 75 9.51 4.52 1.22
N LYS A 76 9.98 5.75 1.13
CA LYS A 76 9.81 6.78 2.15
C LYS A 76 8.87 7.88 1.69
N LEU A 77 8.00 8.28 2.61
CA LEU A 77 7.21 9.50 2.52
C LEU A 77 7.86 10.54 3.44
N ILE A 78 8.20 11.69 2.90
CA ILE A 78 8.71 12.82 3.69
C ILE A 78 7.58 13.82 3.85
N ILE A 79 7.23 14.12 5.09
CA ILE A 79 6.21 15.09 5.46
C ILE A 79 6.71 15.96 6.61
N LYS A 80 6.76 17.28 6.42
CA LYS A 80 7.25 18.24 7.41
C LYS A 80 8.61 17.84 8.04
N GLY A 81 9.51 17.29 7.22
CA GLY A 81 10.83 16.84 7.68
C GLY A 81 10.85 15.48 8.39
N LYS A 82 9.71 14.82 8.54
CA LYS A 82 9.61 13.47 9.09
C LYS A 82 9.52 12.45 7.96
N ALA A 83 10.28 11.36 8.07
CA ALA A 83 10.26 10.26 7.12
C ALA A 83 9.42 9.12 7.67
N LEU A 84 8.39 8.70 6.91
CA LEU A 84 7.56 7.53 7.20
C LEU A 84 7.89 6.41 6.21
N ASN A 85 7.83 5.17 6.67
CA ASN A 85 7.89 4.01 5.78
C ASN A 85 6.56 3.84 5.07
N ILE A 86 6.59 3.64 3.75
CA ILE A 86 5.40 3.44 2.95
C ILE A 86 5.58 2.28 1.96
N THR A 87 4.48 1.67 1.53
CA THR A 87 4.47 0.65 0.48
C THR A 87 3.45 1.02 -0.59
N LEU A 88 3.83 0.88 -1.86
CA LEU A 88 2.92 1.10 -2.97
C LEU A 88 1.90 -0.04 -3.03
N MET A 89 0.62 0.28 -2.95
CA MET A 89 -0.47 -0.69 -2.98
C MET A 89 -1.15 -0.83 -4.34
N GLY A 90 -1.15 0.20 -5.15
CA GLY A 90 -1.73 0.19 -6.49
C GLY A 90 -1.57 1.51 -7.21
N GLY A 91 -1.61 1.47 -8.54
CA GLY A 91 -1.46 2.63 -9.42
C GLY A 91 -0.80 2.24 -10.74
N LYS A 92 -0.85 3.10 -11.76
CA LYS A 92 -0.20 2.84 -13.04
C LYS A 92 1.31 2.66 -12.83
N LYS A 93 1.85 1.50 -13.24
CA LYS A 93 3.29 1.25 -13.23
C LYS A 93 3.99 2.31 -14.08
N SER A 94 4.91 3.07 -13.46
CA SER A 94 6.01 3.70 -14.20
C SER A 94 7.04 2.60 -14.52
N PRO A 95 7.58 2.55 -15.74
CA PRO A 95 8.54 1.51 -16.11
C PRO A 95 9.93 1.86 -15.55
N SER A 96 10.27 1.36 -14.37
CA SER A 96 11.65 1.02 -13.97
C SER A 96 11.76 0.78 -12.47
N SER A 97 11.83 -0.46 -12.07
CA SER A 97 12.86 -1.06 -11.21
C SER A 97 12.41 -2.45 -10.73
N ALA A 98 13.26 -3.44 -11.04
CA ALA A 98 13.12 -4.80 -10.54
C ALA A 98 13.46 -4.82 -9.03
N GLY A 99 12.42 -4.87 -8.21
CA GLY A 99 12.48 -5.16 -6.79
C GLY A 99 11.14 -5.75 -6.42
N GLN A 100 11.12 -6.89 -5.74
CA GLN A 100 9.90 -7.57 -5.29
C GLN A 100 9.05 -6.64 -4.44
N SER A 101 8.14 -5.91 -5.07
CA SER A 101 7.09 -5.18 -4.39
C SER A 101 5.89 -6.10 -4.31
N ASN A 102 5.40 -6.37 -3.11
CA ASN A 102 4.08 -6.95 -2.89
C ASN A 102 3.05 -5.98 -3.47
N THR A 103 2.79 -6.11 -4.76
CA THR A 103 1.80 -5.29 -5.45
C THR A 103 0.44 -5.84 -5.05
N VAL A 104 -0.24 -5.15 -4.16
CA VAL A 104 -1.62 -5.48 -3.81
C VAL A 104 -2.49 -5.03 -4.98
N TYR A 105 -3.12 -5.98 -5.64
CA TYR A 105 -4.07 -5.71 -6.71
C TYR A 105 -5.45 -5.42 -6.10
N PRO A 106 -6.21 -4.45 -6.64
CA PRO A 106 -7.56 -4.23 -6.19
C PRO A 106 -8.40 -5.48 -6.46
N VAL A 107 -9.20 -5.88 -5.48
CA VAL A 107 -10.25 -6.88 -5.66
C VAL A 107 -11.59 -6.18 -5.84
N LYS A 108 -12.52 -6.81 -6.55
CA LYS A 108 -13.83 -6.24 -6.84
C LYS A 108 -14.92 -6.93 -6.06
N VAL A 109 -15.81 -6.16 -5.41
CA VAL A 109 -17.00 -6.73 -4.77
C VAL A 109 -17.89 -7.33 -5.85
N VAL A 110 -18.05 -8.65 -5.84
CA VAL A 110 -18.81 -9.37 -6.87
C VAL A 110 -20.15 -9.87 -6.39
N PHE A 111 -20.36 -9.90 -5.09
CA PHE A 111 -21.64 -10.32 -4.53
C PHE A 111 -21.82 -9.77 -3.11
N LYS A 112 -22.89 -9.00 -2.91
CA LYS A 112 -23.36 -8.51 -1.62
C LYS A 112 -24.88 -8.57 -1.58
N LYS A 113 -25.44 -9.40 -0.72
CA LYS A 113 -26.90 -9.61 -0.63
C LYS A 113 -27.42 -9.18 0.73
N SER A 114 -28.51 -8.41 0.75
CA SER A 114 -29.24 -8.13 1.97
C SER A 114 -29.75 -9.44 2.60
N GLY A 115 -29.53 -9.60 3.91
CA GLY A 115 -29.86 -10.84 4.61
C GLY A 115 -28.70 -11.82 4.82
N CYS A 116 -27.54 -11.55 4.22
CA CYS A 116 -26.30 -12.27 4.53
C CYS A 116 -25.48 -11.61 5.66
N ARG A 117 -26.13 -10.81 6.50
CA ARG A 117 -25.47 -9.99 7.51
C ARG A 117 -24.45 -9.07 6.82
N ASP A 118 -23.23 -9.04 7.35
CA ASP A 118 -22.16 -8.18 6.89
C ASP A 118 -21.20 -8.89 5.92
N TYR A 119 -21.55 -10.12 5.50
CA TYR A 119 -20.70 -10.92 4.60
C TYR A 119 -20.91 -10.60 3.13
N PHE A 120 -19.82 -10.59 2.39
CA PHE A 120 -19.81 -10.39 0.93
C PHE A 120 -18.64 -11.11 0.28
N LEU A 121 -18.69 -11.26 -1.04
CA LEU A 121 -17.62 -11.84 -1.84
C LEU A 121 -16.91 -10.75 -2.65
N ALA A 122 -15.59 -10.85 -2.72
CA ALA A 122 -14.77 -10.05 -3.61
C ALA A 122 -13.90 -10.95 -4.49
N ASP A 123 -13.76 -10.60 -5.77
CA ASP A 123 -12.98 -11.33 -6.76
C ASP A 123 -11.68 -10.59 -7.06
N GLY A 124 -10.57 -11.29 -7.03
CA GLY A 124 -9.25 -10.75 -7.34
C GLY A 124 -8.78 -11.20 -8.73
N ASP A 125 -8.08 -10.33 -9.44
CA ASP A 125 -7.51 -10.59 -10.77
C ASP A 125 -6.54 -11.78 -10.80
N SER A 126 -6.05 -12.23 -9.63
CA SER A 126 -5.19 -13.40 -9.47
C SER A 126 -5.95 -14.73 -9.42
N GLY A 127 -7.27 -14.71 -9.57
CA GLY A 127 -8.11 -15.90 -9.75
C GLY A 127 -8.64 -16.56 -8.48
N GLY A 128 -8.65 -15.85 -7.37
CA GLY A 128 -9.26 -16.34 -6.12
C GLY A 128 -10.36 -15.42 -5.59
N ILE A 129 -11.41 -16.01 -5.03
CA ILE A 129 -12.49 -15.27 -4.39
C ILE A 129 -12.22 -15.16 -2.89
N TYR A 130 -12.50 -14.01 -2.33
CA TYR A 130 -12.39 -13.68 -0.92
C TYR A 130 -13.77 -13.68 -0.27
N LEU A 131 -13.90 -14.31 0.88
CA LEU A 131 -15.06 -14.19 1.75
C LEU A 131 -14.72 -13.19 2.85
N LEU A 132 -15.37 -12.04 2.79
CA LEU A 132 -15.12 -10.91 3.66
C LEU A 132 -16.35 -10.61 4.51
N GLU A 133 -16.13 -10.22 5.76
CA GLU A 133 -17.13 -9.67 6.65
C GLU A 133 -16.86 -8.17 6.84
N TRP A 134 -17.84 -7.32 6.60
CA TRP A 134 -17.73 -5.90 6.89
C TRP A 134 -17.73 -5.68 8.41
N TYR A 135 -16.79 -4.92 8.91
CA TYR A 135 -16.61 -4.68 10.34
C TYR A 135 -16.75 -3.22 10.75
N GLY A 136 -16.58 -2.29 9.81
CA GLY A 136 -16.76 -0.87 10.08
C GLY A 136 -16.27 0.03 8.95
N GLY A 137 -16.53 1.32 9.09
CA GLY A 137 -16.22 2.32 8.07
C GLY A 137 -17.19 2.31 6.91
N TYR A 138 -16.67 2.55 5.70
CA TYR A 138 -17.49 2.54 4.49
C TYR A 138 -18.02 1.13 4.19
N ASP A 139 -19.32 1.03 3.89
CA ASP A 139 -20.00 -0.20 3.52
C ASP A 139 -20.02 -0.35 1.99
N PRO A 140 -19.20 -1.25 1.39
CA PRO A 140 -19.03 -1.30 -0.06
C PRO A 140 -20.26 -1.86 -0.77
N ARG A 141 -20.42 -1.46 -2.04
CA ARG A 141 -21.46 -1.97 -2.94
C ARG A 141 -20.86 -2.95 -3.96
N GLU A 142 -21.74 -3.77 -4.55
CA GLU A 142 -21.33 -4.59 -5.70
C GLU A 142 -20.75 -3.74 -6.82
N GLY A 143 -19.65 -4.19 -7.39
CA GLY A 143 -18.90 -3.51 -8.44
C GLY A 143 -17.84 -2.55 -7.95
N GLU A 144 -17.81 -2.19 -6.66
CA GLU A 144 -16.75 -1.33 -6.10
C GLU A 144 -15.46 -2.10 -5.85
N SER A 145 -14.36 -1.38 -5.93
CA SER A 145 -13.03 -1.92 -5.73
C SER A 145 -12.61 -1.82 -4.26
N ILE A 146 -11.87 -2.82 -3.79
CA ILE A 146 -11.26 -2.86 -2.47
C ILE A 146 -9.75 -2.99 -2.64
N VAL A 147 -8.99 -2.18 -1.94
CA VAL A 147 -7.53 -2.25 -1.89
C VAL A 147 -7.09 -2.46 -0.45
N GLY A 148 -6.33 -3.52 -0.20
CA GLY A 148 -5.82 -3.87 1.13
C GLY A 148 -5.02 -5.15 1.10
N GLU A 149 -4.29 -5.45 2.17
CA GLU A 149 -3.54 -6.72 2.31
C GLU A 149 -4.47 -7.86 2.77
N ILE A 150 -5.45 -8.21 1.94
CA ILE A 150 -6.47 -9.21 2.26
C ILE A 150 -6.04 -10.66 1.98
N ASN A 151 -4.79 -10.90 1.63
CA ASN A 151 -4.21 -12.23 1.40
C ASN A 151 -3.84 -12.92 2.72
N GLY A 152 -4.79 -13.08 3.61
CA GLY A 152 -4.61 -13.74 4.91
C GLY A 152 -5.78 -13.47 5.84
N TYR A 153 -6.05 -14.42 6.74
CA TYR A 153 -7.15 -14.36 7.69
C TYR A 153 -7.07 -13.17 8.65
N GLY A 154 -8.22 -12.78 9.20
CA GLY A 154 -8.33 -11.81 10.29
C GLY A 154 -8.69 -10.40 9.83
N PHE A 155 -8.59 -9.45 10.76
CA PHE A 155 -8.91 -8.05 10.52
C PHE A 155 -7.92 -7.38 9.58
N LYS A 156 -8.45 -6.63 8.61
CA LYS A 156 -7.68 -5.89 7.61
C LYS A 156 -8.28 -4.51 7.41
N ASP A 157 -7.42 -3.50 7.45
CA ASP A 157 -7.80 -2.17 7.01
C ASP A 157 -7.78 -2.14 5.48
N VAL A 158 -8.82 -1.58 4.91
CA VAL A 158 -9.02 -1.51 3.46
C VAL A 158 -9.41 -0.11 3.02
N PHE A 159 -9.12 0.16 1.76
CA PHE A 159 -9.50 1.40 1.09
C PHE A 159 -10.41 1.08 -0.09
N TYR A 160 -11.44 1.89 -0.27
CA TYR A 160 -12.41 1.82 -1.37
C TYR A 160 -12.16 2.97 -2.34
N PRO A 161 -11.42 2.74 -3.45
CA PRO A 161 -11.01 3.80 -4.37
C PRO A 161 -12.19 4.54 -5.01
N ASP A 162 -13.29 3.83 -5.23
CA ASP A 162 -14.48 4.36 -5.91
C ASP A 162 -15.20 5.42 -5.06
N SER A 163 -15.17 5.28 -3.74
CA SER A 163 -15.77 6.23 -2.79
C SER A 163 -14.74 7.16 -2.13
N GLY A 164 -13.45 6.86 -2.28
CA GLY A 164 -12.37 7.57 -1.56
C GLY A 164 -12.39 7.36 -0.05
N SER A 165 -13.00 6.28 0.43
CA SER A 165 -13.25 6.00 1.84
C SER A 165 -12.41 4.82 2.33
N SER A 166 -12.23 4.73 3.65
CA SER A 166 -11.60 3.59 4.31
C SER A 166 -12.60 2.79 5.12
N GLY A 167 -12.26 1.54 5.40
CA GLY A 167 -13.02 0.67 6.27
C GLY A 167 -12.19 -0.48 6.79
N GLN A 168 -12.83 -1.31 7.59
CA GLN A 168 -12.23 -2.53 8.13
C GLN A 168 -13.07 -3.73 7.75
N VAL A 169 -12.42 -4.79 7.29
CA VAL A 169 -13.03 -6.07 6.99
C VAL A 169 -12.35 -7.18 7.78
N TYR A 170 -13.09 -8.24 8.05
CA TYR A 170 -12.51 -9.50 8.50
C TYR A 170 -12.41 -10.47 7.33
N VAL A 171 -11.23 -10.97 7.04
CA VAL A 171 -11.02 -12.00 6.02
C VAL A 171 -11.33 -13.34 6.64
N ASP A 172 -12.52 -13.87 6.36
CA ASP A 172 -13.01 -15.16 6.86
C ASP A 172 -12.41 -16.32 6.03
N ASP A 173 -12.22 -16.09 4.71
CA ASP A 173 -11.50 -17.00 3.83
C ASP A 173 -11.02 -16.29 2.56
N TYR A 174 -10.04 -16.89 1.87
CA TYR A 174 -9.45 -16.30 0.66
C TYR A 174 -8.94 -17.37 -0.31
N MET A 175 -8.65 -16.97 -1.55
CA MET A 175 -8.22 -17.85 -2.64
C MET A 175 -9.21 -18.99 -2.92
N LEU A 176 -10.50 -18.74 -2.71
CA LEU A 176 -11.55 -19.73 -2.90
C LEU A 176 -11.90 -19.92 -4.39
N SER A 177 -12.28 -21.13 -4.76
CA SER A 177 -13.01 -21.35 -6.00
C SER A 177 -14.40 -20.71 -5.90
N ARG A 178 -15.02 -20.40 -7.06
CA ARG A 178 -16.36 -19.80 -7.09
C ARG A 178 -17.41 -20.65 -6.36
N SER A 179 -17.36 -21.98 -6.54
CA SER A 179 -18.28 -22.91 -5.87
C SER A 179 -18.13 -22.88 -4.35
N SER A 180 -16.87 -22.96 -3.88
CA SER A 180 -16.56 -22.95 -2.43
C SER A 180 -16.94 -21.61 -1.78
N ALA A 181 -16.70 -20.50 -2.47
CA ALA A 181 -17.06 -19.16 -1.98
C ALA A 181 -18.58 -19.00 -1.79
N VAL A 182 -19.37 -19.45 -2.78
CA VAL A 182 -20.83 -19.40 -2.72
C VAL A 182 -21.37 -20.30 -1.60
N GLU A 183 -20.82 -21.51 -1.45
CA GLU A 183 -21.22 -22.45 -0.38
C GLU A 183 -20.95 -21.85 1.01
N LYS A 184 -19.75 -21.35 1.24
CA LYS A 184 -19.37 -20.72 2.50
C LYS A 184 -20.21 -19.48 2.81
N LEU A 185 -20.44 -18.61 1.83
CA LEU A 185 -21.31 -17.44 2.01
C LEU A 185 -22.73 -17.87 2.39
N ARG A 186 -23.31 -18.88 1.73
CA ARG A 186 -24.66 -19.39 2.07
C ARG A 186 -24.74 -19.87 3.53
N ALA A 187 -23.67 -20.44 4.06
CA ALA A 187 -23.62 -20.87 5.46
C ALA A 187 -23.65 -19.68 6.43
N LYS A 188 -23.17 -18.50 6.01
CA LYS A 188 -23.17 -17.24 6.78
C LYS A 188 -24.49 -16.48 6.69
N CYS A 189 -25.28 -16.71 5.63
CA CYS A 189 -26.55 -16.05 5.34
C CYS A 189 -27.79 -16.68 6.04
N ARG A 190 -27.65 -17.15 7.24
CA ARG A 190 -28.75 -17.77 8.01
C ARG A 190 -29.34 -16.82 9.02
#